data_9545eb7b0adf0ccaefe8d0fdaf1f7c24
#
_entry.id   9545eb7b0adf0ccaefe8d0fdaf1f7c24
#
_cell.length_a   1.000
_cell.length_b   1.000
_cell.length_c   1.000
_cell.angle_alpha   90.00
_cell.angle_beta   90.00
_cell.angle_gamma   90.00
#
_symmetry.space_group_name_H-M   'P 1'
#
loop_
_entity.id
_entity.type
_entity.pdbx_description
1 polymer ?
#
loop_
_entity_poly.entity_id
_entity_poly.type
_entity_poly.pdbx_seq_one_letter_code
_entity_poly.pdbx_strand_id
1 'polypeptide(L)'
;MDKVKGTNLGNWLVLEKWMSPGIFEGTGAEDEIWLGRKLSADKLAAKLKEHRDSYVNEEDFAFIAQYGLNLVRIPVPYFIFDDRPPYPGCAEYLDKAFDWAEKYGLQILIDLHTCPGSQNGYDNGGITGVCKWCKNPTEVEYELTVLERLAQRYGNRKGLYGIEVLNEPISWLVYITAPSTGKAEDKEEAKGSGHVPMPFLKQFYKDAYARLRAILPKEKVIVFHDGFRLGAWKDFFVREGMENVALDTHIYVFAMENFVPIHKPWVYQIYINSQKKAVEKAARYTPVIVGEWCICNRYAEKPPQKVMLLEEADRIRRERYQENAAMQLAAWNTSAGHIYWNYQLLRSRTEEPDERWKESWDLSRCLINDWLDYNK
;
A
#
# COMPACT_ATOMS: atom_id res chain seq x y z
N MET A 1 10.04 -20.16 1.90
CA MET A 1 9.64 -18.87 1.30
C MET A 1 10.78 -17.90 1.56
N ASP A 2 11.38 -17.34 0.52
CA ASP A 2 12.43 -16.35 0.69
C ASP A 2 11.83 -15.10 1.35
N LYS A 3 12.63 -14.44 2.18
CA LYS A 3 12.18 -13.24 2.89
C LYS A 3 11.90 -12.11 1.90
N VAL A 4 10.71 -11.53 1.99
CA VAL A 4 10.33 -10.39 1.17
C VAL A 4 11.08 -9.14 1.61
N LYS A 5 11.76 -8.50 0.67
CA LYS A 5 12.30 -7.14 0.76
C LYS A 5 11.76 -6.37 -0.44
N GLY A 6 10.77 -5.54 -0.24
CA GLY A 6 10.04 -4.95 -1.36
C GLY A 6 9.76 -3.47 -1.24
N THR A 7 9.15 -2.96 -2.30
CA THR A 7 8.56 -1.62 -2.34
C THR A 7 7.20 -1.65 -3.02
N ASN A 8 6.33 -0.71 -2.66
CA ASN A 8 5.04 -0.50 -3.31
C ASN A 8 5.23 0.37 -4.56
N LEU A 9 4.50 0.06 -5.63
CA LEU A 9 4.33 0.94 -6.79
C LEU A 9 2.95 1.64 -6.69
N GLY A 10 2.69 2.27 -5.54
CA GLY A 10 1.49 3.04 -5.27
C GLY A 10 1.39 4.27 -6.16
N ASN A 11 0.19 4.81 -6.31
CA ASN A 11 -0.11 5.96 -7.15
C ASN A 11 0.12 5.75 -8.67
N TRP A 12 0.50 4.56 -9.09
CA TRP A 12 0.65 4.24 -10.52
C TRP A 12 -0.68 3.85 -11.18
N LEU A 13 -1.33 2.81 -10.65
CA LEU A 13 -2.59 2.27 -11.21
C LEU A 13 -3.81 2.64 -10.36
N VAL A 14 -3.61 3.02 -9.12
CA VAL A 14 -4.58 3.61 -8.19
C VAL A 14 -4.05 4.97 -7.76
N LEU A 15 -4.80 6.03 -8.00
CA LEU A 15 -4.35 7.39 -7.73
C LEU A 15 -4.56 7.80 -6.28
N GLU A 16 -3.56 8.48 -5.73
CA GLU A 16 -3.65 9.20 -4.45
C GLU A 16 -3.27 10.67 -4.68
N LYS A 17 -4.21 11.57 -4.43
CA LYS A 17 -4.05 13.00 -4.74
C LYS A 17 -2.82 13.63 -4.10
N TRP A 18 -2.50 13.24 -2.86
CA TRP A 18 -1.34 13.79 -2.14
C TRP A 18 0.01 13.43 -2.80
N MET A 19 0.05 12.33 -3.57
CA MET A 19 1.24 11.89 -4.31
C MET A 19 1.33 12.55 -5.69
N SER A 20 0.19 12.77 -6.36
CA SER A 20 0.13 13.36 -7.71
C SER A 20 -0.93 14.46 -7.81
N PRO A 21 -0.79 15.58 -7.07
CA PRO A 21 -1.81 16.63 -7.03
C PRO A 21 -2.08 17.26 -8.41
N GLY A 22 -1.07 17.31 -9.29
CA GLY A 22 -1.21 17.88 -10.64
C GLY A 22 -2.24 17.17 -11.54
N ILE A 23 -2.50 15.87 -11.30
CA ILE A 23 -3.53 15.13 -12.06
C ILE A 23 -4.92 15.68 -11.71
N PHE A 24 -5.12 16.13 -10.49
CA PHE A 24 -6.38 16.64 -9.95
C PHE A 24 -6.57 18.15 -10.15
N GLU A 25 -5.54 18.85 -10.58
CA GLU A 25 -5.56 20.30 -10.74
C GLU A 25 -6.68 20.76 -11.68
N GLY A 26 -7.41 21.79 -11.26
CA GLY A 26 -8.53 22.36 -12.01
C GLY A 26 -9.81 21.51 -12.04
N THR A 27 -9.83 20.31 -11.44
CA THR A 27 -11.00 19.43 -11.43
C THR A 27 -11.86 19.57 -10.18
N GLY A 28 -11.26 19.98 -9.06
CA GLY A 28 -11.89 19.99 -7.73
C GLY A 28 -12.21 18.58 -7.21
N ALA A 29 -11.65 17.52 -7.79
CA ALA A 29 -11.77 16.14 -7.27
C ALA A 29 -10.76 15.90 -6.15
N GLU A 30 -11.16 15.08 -5.16
CA GLU A 30 -10.31 14.68 -4.04
C GLU A 30 -9.77 13.25 -4.19
N ASP A 31 -10.32 12.46 -5.11
CA ASP A 31 -9.97 11.06 -5.35
C ASP A 31 -10.24 10.65 -6.80
N GLU A 32 -9.83 9.42 -7.16
CA GLU A 32 -9.92 8.90 -8.52
C GLU A 32 -11.36 8.69 -8.98
N ILE A 33 -12.26 8.31 -8.09
CA ILE A 33 -13.68 8.13 -8.43
C ILE A 33 -14.33 9.47 -8.78
N TRP A 34 -14.08 10.51 -7.99
CA TRP A 34 -14.57 11.85 -8.30
C TRP A 34 -13.87 12.47 -9.51
N LEU A 35 -12.61 12.15 -9.75
CA LEU A 35 -11.92 12.55 -10.98
C LEU A 35 -12.65 12.01 -12.20
N GLY A 36 -13.03 10.74 -12.19
CA GLY A 36 -13.81 10.11 -13.27
C GLY A 36 -15.22 10.67 -13.45
N ARG A 37 -15.87 11.10 -12.35
CA ARG A 37 -17.21 11.72 -12.40
C ARG A 37 -17.18 13.15 -12.92
N LYS A 38 -16.08 13.88 -12.73
CA LYS A 38 -15.94 15.31 -13.11
C LYS A 38 -15.39 15.52 -14.51
N LEU A 39 -14.69 14.54 -15.05
CA LEU A 39 -14.12 14.62 -16.40
C LEU A 39 -14.99 13.86 -17.41
N SER A 40 -14.95 14.27 -18.69
CA SER A 40 -15.45 13.40 -19.75
C SER A 40 -14.56 12.14 -19.87
N ALA A 41 -15.13 11.03 -20.36
CA ALA A 41 -14.41 9.77 -20.48
C ALA A 41 -13.10 9.93 -21.30
N ASP A 42 -13.11 10.68 -22.39
CA ASP A 42 -11.92 10.92 -23.22
C ASP A 42 -10.82 11.69 -22.45
N LYS A 43 -11.21 12.72 -21.68
CA LYS A 43 -10.25 13.50 -20.88
C LYS A 43 -9.67 12.67 -19.74
N LEU A 44 -10.50 11.88 -19.08
CA LEU A 44 -10.06 10.95 -18.05
C LEU A 44 -9.07 9.93 -18.60
N ALA A 45 -9.44 9.27 -19.71
CA ALA A 45 -8.60 8.27 -20.35
C ALA A 45 -7.24 8.85 -20.78
N ALA A 46 -7.23 10.03 -21.40
CA ALA A 46 -6.00 10.70 -21.82
C ALA A 46 -5.10 11.03 -20.61
N LYS A 47 -5.67 11.57 -19.53
CA LYS A 47 -4.95 11.94 -18.31
C LYS A 47 -4.35 10.72 -17.59
N LEU A 48 -5.15 9.66 -17.44
CA LEU A 48 -4.68 8.42 -16.81
C LEU A 48 -3.64 7.71 -17.68
N LYS A 49 -3.81 7.72 -19.00
CA LYS A 49 -2.81 7.16 -19.91
C LYS A 49 -1.48 7.91 -19.81
N GLU A 50 -1.48 9.23 -19.86
CA GLU A 50 -0.26 10.04 -19.71
C GLU A 50 0.45 9.73 -18.38
N HIS A 51 -0.31 9.65 -17.29
CA HIS A 51 0.24 9.32 -15.98
C HIS A 51 0.84 7.93 -15.96
N ARG A 52 0.06 6.90 -16.35
CA ARG A 52 0.49 5.50 -16.32
C ARG A 52 1.67 5.21 -17.22
N ASP A 53 1.76 5.88 -18.37
CA ASP A 53 2.88 5.75 -19.32
C ASP A 53 4.19 6.34 -18.80
N SER A 54 4.12 7.34 -17.91
CA SER A 54 5.29 8.12 -17.49
C SER A 54 5.69 7.94 -16.03
N TYR A 55 4.80 7.38 -15.18
CA TYR A 55 5.05 7.32 -13.73
C TYR A 55 5.96 6.16 -13.35
N VAL A 56 5.80 4.98 -13.94
CA VAL A 56 6.67 3.81 -13.73
C VAL A 56 7.09 3.25 -15.09
N ASN A 57 8.35 2.89 -15.21
CA ASN A 57 8.94 2.33 -16.44
C ASN A 57 9.90 1.17 -16.13
N GLU A 58 10.50 0.60 -17.16
CA GLU A 58 11.42 -0.55 -17.04
C GLU A 58 12.68 -0.22 -16.23
N GLU A 59 13.21 1.01 -16.32
CA GLU A 59 14.41 1.43 -15.60
C GLU A 59 14.17 1.45 -14.07
N ASP A 60 12.93 1.67 -13.64
CA ASP A 60 12.56 1.62 -12.23
C ASP A 60 12.67 0.19 -11.67
N PHE A 61 12.26 -0.83 -12.45
CA PHE A 61 12.46 -2.22 -12.07
C PHE A 61 13.93 -2.62 -11.99
N ALA A 62 14.76 -2.15 -12.94
CA ALA A 62 16.20 -2.33 -12.89
C ALA A 62 16.81 -1.68 -11.63
N PHE A 63 16.40 -0.46 -11.31
CA PHE A 63 16.82 0.27 -10.11
C PHE A 63 16.44 -0.47 -8.82
N ILE A 64 15.19 -0.91 -8.70
CA ILE A 64 14.70 -1.67 -7.54
C ILE A 64 15.55 -2.93 -7.32
N ALA A 65 15.79 -3.70 -8.39
CA ALA A 65 16.62 -4.90 -8.32
C ALA A 65 18.09 -4.59 -7.95
N GLN A 66 18.65 -3.51 -8.47
CA GLN A 66 20.03 -3.08 -8.19
C GLN A 66 20.25 -2.78 -6.69
N TYR A 67 19.23 -2.26 -6.01
CA TYR A 67 19.31 -1.96 -4.58
C TYR A 67 18.97 -3.16 -3.67
N GLY A 68 18.89 -4.38 -4.23
CA GLY A 68 18.74 -5.63 -3.48
C GLY A 68 17.33 -5.92 -2.97
N LEU A 69 16.32 -5.25 -3.53
CA LEU A 69 14.94 -5.63 -3.31
C LEU A 69 14.58 -6.81 -4.23
N ASN A 70 13.63 -7.63 -3.81
CA ASN A 70 13.22 -8.85 -4.52
C ASN A 70 11.74 -8.89 -4.89
N LEU A 71 10.97 -7.87 -4.46
CA LEU A 71 9.54 -7.85 -4.70
C LEU A 71 9.03 -6.42 -4.91
N VAL A 72 8.04 -6.27 -5.79
CA VAL A 72 7.19 -5.09 -5.91
C VAL A 72 5.74 -5.44 -5.58
N ARG A 73 5.10 -4.67 -4.70
CA ARG A 73 3.65 -4.73 -4.47
C ARG A 73 3.00 -3.69 -5.37
N ILE A 74 2.03 -4.12 -6.17
CA ILE A 74 1.37 -3.27 -7.17
C ILE A 74 -0.10 -3.11 -6.80
N PRO A 75 -0.49 -1.96 -6.23
CA PRO A 75 -1.88 -1.58 -6.07
C PRO A 75 -2.63 -1.53 -7.40
N VAL A 76 -3.74 -2.27 -7.50
CA VAL A 76 -4.62 -2.27 -8.67
C VAL A 76 -6.05 -1.90 -8.30
N PRO A 77 -6.78 -1.16 -9.13
CA PRO A 77 -8.15 -0.79 -8.86
C PRO A 77 -9.11 -1.93 -9.22
N TYR A 78 -10.30 -1.94 -8.62
CA TYR A 78 -11.35 -2.90 -8.96
C TYR A 78 -11.79 -2.84 -10.44
N PHE A 79 -11.60 -1.71 -11.11
CA PHE A 79 -11.91 -1.54 -12.53
C PHE A 79 -10.73 -1.83 -13.47
N ILE A 80 -9.73 -2.58 -13.02
CA ILE A 80 -8.53 -2.92 -13.80
C ILE A 80 -8.83 -3.50 -15.18
N PHE A 81 -9.97 -4.17 -15.38
CA PHE A 81 -10.33 -4.87 -16.60
C PHE A 81 -11.26 -4.10 -17.56
N ASP A 82 -11.38 -2.79 -17.42
CA ASP A 82 -12.14 -1.91 -18.31
C ASP A 82 -13.65 -2.23 -18.40
N ASP A 83 -14.24 -2.67 -17.32
CA ASP A 83 -15.64 -3.08 -17.24
C ASP A 83 -16.50 -2.22 -16.29
N ARG A 84 -15.96 -1.09 -15.84
CA ARG A 84 -16.62 -0.11 -14.97
C ARG A 84 -16.50 1.32 -15.53
N PRO A 85 -17.16 1.65 -16.66
CA PRO A 85 -17.09 3.01 -17.20
C PRO A 85 -17.58 4.04 -16.17
N PRO A 86 -17.00 5.25 -16.12
CA PRO A 86 -16.08 5.82 -17.11
C PRO A 86 -14.59 5.48 -16.89
N TYR A 87 -14.24 4.61 -15.93
CA TYR A 87 -12.86 4.32 -15.53
C TYR A 87 -12.19 3.38 -16.53
N PRO A 88 -11.14 3.84 -17.25
CA PRO A 88 -10.41 2.96 -18.16
C PRO A 88 -9.61 1.91 -17.39
N GLY A 89 -9.63 0.68 -17.87
CA GLY A 89 -8.82 -0.40 -17.34
C GLY A 89 -7.32 -0.11 -17.41
N CYS A 90 -6.53 -0.97 -16.75
CA CYS A 90 -5.07 -0.80 -16.70
C CYS A 90 -4.31 -2.14 -16.67
N ALA A 91 -4.96 -3.24 -17.04
CA ALA A 91 -4.33 -4.57 -17.02
C ALA A 91 -3.09 -4.65 -17.92
N GLU A 92 -3.04 -3.89 -19.02
CA GLU A 92 -1.87 -3.83 -19.91
C GLU A 92 -0.60 -3.28 -19.24
N TYR A 93 -0.74 -2.40 -18.25
CA TYR A 93 0.39 -1.90 -17.47
C TYR A 93 0.89 -2.96 -16.48
N LEU A 94 -0.01 -3.73 -15.90
CA LEU A 94 0.36 -4.85 -15.06
C LEU A 94 1.04 -5.97 -15.89
N ASP A 95 0.62 -6.20 -17.15
CA ASP A 95 1.30 -7.11 -18.07
C ASP A 95 2.77 -6.68 -18.30
N LYS A 96 3.01 -5.39 -18.60
CA LYS A 96 4.36 -4.83 -18.73
C LYS A 96 5.17 -4.97 -17.44
N ALA A 97 4.55 -4.72 -16.29
CA ALA A 97 5.22 -4.88 -15.00
C ALA A 97 5.72 -6.31 -14.79
N PHE A 98 4.93 -7.33 -15.18
CA PHE A 98 5.37 -8.72 -15.13
C PHE A 98 6.56 -9.00 -16.05
N ASP A 99 6.55 -8.46 -17.28
CA ASP A 99 7.66 -8.63 -18.20
C ASP A 99 8.94 -8.00 -17.64
N TRP A 100 8.86 -6.81 -17.06
CA TRP A 100 10.00 -6.15 -16.43
C TRP A 100 10.47 -6.87 -15.16
N ALA A 101 9.54 -7.27 -14.29
CA ALA A 101 9.87 -8.00 -13.06
C ALA A 101 10.61 -9.31 -13.38
N GLU A 102 10.09 -10.11 -14.32
CA GLU A 102 10.71 -11.37 -14.74
C GLU A 102 12.08 -11.16 -15.36
N LYS A 103 12.28 -10.07 -16.11
CA LYS A 103 13.57 -9.69 -16.70
C LYS A 103 14.63 -9.38 -15.64
N TYR A 104 14.24 -8.70 -14.55
CA TYR A 104 15.17 -8.28 -13.49
C TYR A 104 15.15 -9.19 -12.27
N GLY A 105 14.45 -10.33 -12.31
CA GLY A 105 14.40 -11.29 -11.22
C GLY A 105 13.60 -10.85 -10.00
N LEU A 106 12.68 -9.89 -10.19
CA LEU A 106 11.75 -9.44 -9.16
C LEU A 106 10.47 -10.27 -9.17
N GLN A 107 9.81 -10.34 -8.01
CA GLN A 107 8.47 -10.89 -7.91
C GLN A 107 7.43 -9.78 -7.74
N ILE A 108 6.18 -10.07 -8.10
CA ILE A 108 5.05 -9.16 -7.97
C ILE A 108 4.05 -9.73 -6.97
N LEU A 109 3.68 -8.93 -5.97
CA LEU A 109 2.47 -9.08 -5.19
C LEU A 109 1.41 -8.16 -5.79
N ILE A 110 0.38 -8.74 -6.42
CA ILE A 110 -0.78 -7.96 -6.88
C ILE A 110 -1.63 -7.64 -5.66
N ASP A 111 -1.94 -6.38 -5.46
CA ASP A 111 -2.79 -5.92 -4.36
C ASP A 111 -4.08 -5.32 -4.91
N LEU A 112 -5.23 -5.96 -4.65
CA LEU A 112 -6.52 -5.34 -4.96
C LEU A 112 -6.79 -4.22 -3.97
N HIS A 113 -6.50 -2.99 -4.40
CA HIS A 113 -6.33 -1.85 -3.51
C HIS A 113 -7.64 -1.12 -3.21
N THR A 114 -8.58 -1.16 -4.16
CA THR A 114 -9.86 -0.49 -4.02
C THR A 114 -11.01 -1.44 -4.32
N CYS A 115 -12.17 -1.16 -3.74
CA CYS A 115 -13.40 -1.85 -4.06
C CYS A 115 -14.58 -0.87 -4.26
N PRO A 116 -15.62 -1.26 -4.99
CA PRO A 116 -16.76 -0.37 -5.24
C PRO A 116 -17.44 0.07 -3.94
N GLY A 117 -17.54 1.37 -3.71
CA GLY A 117 -18.09 1.93 -2.48
C GLY A 117 -17.10 1.94 -1.30
N SER A 118 -15.84 1.64 -1.57
CA SER A 118 -14.68 1.70 -0.67
C SER A 118 -14.78 0.83 0.60
N GLN A 119 -13.68 0.27 0.98
CA GLN A 119 -13.49 -0.55 2.19
C GLN A 119 -12.99 0.25 3.39
N ASN A 120 -12.56 1.50 3.18
CA ASN A 120 -11.97 2.33 4.24
C ASN A 120 -12.42 3.80 4.23
N GLY A 121 -12.89 4.32 3.08
CA GLY A 121 -13.30 5.72 2.95
C GLY A 121 -12.15 6.72 2.86
N TYR A 122 -10.93 6.26 2.60
CA TYR A 122 -9.79 7.10 2.24
C TYR A 122 -9.70 7.25 0.72
N ASP A 123 -8.86 8.17 0.24
CA ASP A 123 -8.56 8.33 -1.18
C ASP A 123 -7.93 7.07 -1.79
N ASN A 124 -7.07 6.39 -1.05
CA ASN A 124 -6.50 5.10 -1.44
C ASN A 124 -7.55 3.97 -1.59
N GLY A 125 -8.74 4.11 -1.02
CA GLY A 125 -9.88 3.22 -1.24
C GLY A 125 -10.73 3.60 -2.46
N GLY A 126 -10.30 4.60 -3.23
CA GLY A 126 -10.91 5.08 -4.47
C GLY A 126 -11.90 6.21 -4.30
N ILE A 127 -12.67 6.25 -3.21
CA ILE A 127 -13.64 7.33 -2.93
C ILE A 127 -13.58 7.79 -1.48
N THR A 128 -13.25 9.07 -1.30
CA THR A 128 -13.10 9.71 0.00
C THR A 128 -14.44 9.88 0.71
N GLY A 129 -14.48 9.49 1.98
CA GLY A 129 -15.64 9.70 2.86
C GLY A 129 -16.78 8.68 2.71
N VAL A 130 -16.70 7.76 1.76
CA VAL A 130 -17.65 6.65 1.56
C VAL A 130 -17.01 5.34 2.01
N CYS A 131 -17.69 4.55 2.83
CA CYS A 131 -17.23 3.22 3.23
C CYS A 131 -18.46 2.31 3.34
N LYS A 132 -18.86 1.71 2.22
CA LYS A 132 -20.10 0.95 2.06
C LYS A 132 -19.96 -0.40 1.36
N TRP A 133 -18.78 -0.73 0.85
CA TRP A 133 -18.54 -1.96 0.10
C TRP A 133 -19.14 -3.18 0.80
N CYS A 134 -18.81 -3.41 2.07
CA CYS A 134 -19.29 -4.58 2.82
C CYS A 134 -20.82 -4.65 3.03
N LYS A 135 -21.55 -3.59 2.66
CA LYS A 135 -23.02 -3.49 2.77
C LYS A 135 -23.73 -3.77 1.45
N ASN A 136 -22.97 -3.96 0.37
CA ASN A 136 -23.51 -4.24 -0.95
C ASN A 136 -23.07 -5.63 -1.45
N PRO A 137 -23.91 -6.67 -1.29
CA PRO A 137 -23.54 -8.04 -1.69
C PRO A 137 -23.17 -8.16 -3.18
N THR A 138 -23.78 -7.35 -4.07
CA THR A 138 -23.48 -7.36 -5.50
C THR A 138 -22.05 -6.87 -5.75
N GLU A 139 -21.60 -5.83 -5.06
CA GLU A 139 -20.25 -5.31 -5.22
C GLU A 139 -19.20 -6.21 -4.54
N VAL A 140 -19.56 -6.90 -3.47
CA VAL A 140 -18.72 -7.93 -2.86
C VAL A 140 -18.50 -9.11 -3.82
N GLU A 141 -19.56 -9.56 -4.51
CA GLU A 141 -19.46 -10.62 -5.52
C GLU A 141 -18.65 -10.17 -6.74
N TYR A 142 -18.80 -8.93 -7.16
CA TYR A 142 -17.98 -8.36 -8.22
C TYR A 142 -16.50 -8.34 -7.86
N GLU A 143 -16.16 -7.94 -6.62
CA GLU A 143 -14.79 -7.94 -6.10
C GLU A 143 -14.17 -9.34 -6.16
N LEU A 144 -14.91 -10.36 -5.72
CA LEU A 144 -14.47 -11.75 -5.83
C LEU A 144 -14.24 -12.17 -7.29
N THR A 145 -15.07 -11.71 -8.22
CA THR A 145 -14.89 -11.95 -9.66
C THR A 145 -13.62 -11.27 -10.21
N VAL A 146 -13.30 -10.05 -9.75
CA VAL A 146 -12.04 -9.37 -10.12
C VAL A 146 -10.84 -10.18 -9.65
N LEU A 147 -10.86 -10.69 -8.42
CA LEU A 147 -9.81 -11.56 -7.88
C LEU A 147 -9.62 -12.83 -8.71
N GLU A 148 -10.71 -13.51 -9.11
CA GLU A 148 -10.66 -14.68 -9.99
C GLU A 148 -10.02 -14.34 -11.34
N ARG A 149 -10.41 -13.22 -11.96
CA ARG A 149 -9.83 -12.77 -13.24
C ARG A 149 -8.34 -12.44 -13.12
N LEU A 150 -7.91 -11.83 -12.02
CA LEU A 150 -6.48 -11.60 -11.74
C LEU A 150 -5.74 -12.93 -11.63
N ALA A 151 -6.29 -13.89 -10.88
CA ALA A 151 -5.70 -15.22 -10.73
C ALA A 151 -5.62 -15.99 -12.06
N GLN A 152 -6.67 -15.93 -12.88
CA GLN A 152 -6.71 -16.55 -14.23
C GLN A 152 -5.65 -15.96 -15.16
N ARG A 153 -5.48 -14.62 -15.14
CA ARG A 153 -4.55 -13.93 -16.04
C ARG A 153 -3.10 -14.10 -15.60
N TYR A 154 -2.82 -14.03 -14.32
CA TYR A 154 -1.46 -13.92 -13.80
C TYR A 154 -0.97 -15.13 -13.01
N GLY A 155 -1.85 -16.07 -12.68
CA GLY A 155 -1.53 -17.20 -11.81
C GLY A 155 -0.32 -18.04 -12.26
N ASN A 156 -0.14 -18.16 -13.57
CA ASN A 156 0.96 -18.94 -14.16
C ASN A 156 2.22 -18.09 -14.47
N ARG A 157 2.21 -16.77 -14.21
CA ARG A 157 3.41 -15.95 -14.40
C ARG A 157 4.49 -16.33 -13.39
N LYS A 158 5.72 -16.51 -13.85
CA LYS A 158 6.85 -16.86 -12.99
C LYS A 158 7.11 -15.77 -11.95
N GLY A 159 6.98 -14.52 -12.36
CA GLY A 159 7.14 -13.35 -11.52
C GLY A 159 6.04 -13.16 -10.47
N LEU A 160 4.94 -13.91 -10.50
CA LEU A 160 3.90 -13.76 -9.48
C LEU A 160 4.38 -14.35 -8.15
N TYR A 161 4.45 -13.52 -7.10
CA TYR A 161 4.57 -13.94 -5.71
C TYR A 161 3.21 -14.41 -5.18
N GLY A 162 2.19 -13.58 -5.35
CA GLY A 162 0.86 -13.85 -4.86
C GLY A 162 -0.13 -12.74 -5.15
N ILE A 163 -1.34 -12.89 -4.61
CA ILE A 163 -2.40 -11.90 -4.69
C ILE A 163 -2.83 -11.52 -3.28
N GLU A 164 -2.85 -10.24 -2.99
CA GLU A 164 -3.47 -9.65 -1.81
C GLU A 164 -4.93 -9.35 -2.10
N VAL A 165 -5.79 -9.88 -1.24
CA VAL A 165 -7.24 -9.97 -1.49
C VAL A 165 -7.92 -8.61 -1.41
N LEU A 166 -7.49 -7.76 -0.47
CA LEU A 166 -8.04 -6.40 -0.31
C LEU A 166 -7.15 -5.56 0.61
N ASN A 167 -6.76 -4.39 0.13
CA ASN A 167 -6.03 -3.39 0.92
C ASN A 167 -6.91 -2.77 2.02
N GLU A 168 -6.39 -2.67 3.23
CA GLU A 168 -6.86 -1.84 4.36
C GLU A 168 -8.39 -1.85 4.64
N PRO A 169 -9.07 -2.98 4.79
CA PRO A 169 -10.46 -2.99 5.24
C PRO A 169 -10.57 -2.43 6.67
N ILE A 170 -11.16 -1.23 6.80
CA ILE A 170 -11.06 -0.41 8.00
C ILE A 170 -11.75 -1.03 9.22
N SER A 171 -11.04 -1.04 10.37
CA SER A 171 -11.61 -1.46 11.65
C SER A 171 -12.51 -0.39 12.27
N TRP A 172 -13.36 -0.79 13.21
CA TRP A 172 -14.19 0.16 13.97
C TRP A 172 -13.34 1.22 14.68
N LEU A 173 -12.25 0.82 15.32
CA LEU A 173 -11.39 1.74 16.06
C LEU A 173 -10.78 2.80 15.13
N VAL A 174 -10.19 2.37 14.00
CA VAL A 174 -9.61 3.30 13.03
C VAL A 174 -10.69 4.20 12.43
N TYR A 175 -11.86 3.64 12.08
CA TYR A 175 -12.97 4.40 11.52
C TYR A 175 -13.44 5.55 12.43
N ILE A 176 -13.50 5.34 13.75
CA ILE A 176 -13.96 6.38 14.72
C ILE A 176 -12.85 7.35 15.12
N THR A 177 -11.57 6.92 15.08
CA THR A 177 -10.44 7.79 15.49
C THR A 177 -9.89 8.62 14.34
N ALA A 178 -10.05 8.16 13.11
CA ALA A 178 -9.63 8.86 11.91
C ALA A 178 -10.76 8.89 10.86
N PRO A 179 -11.92 9.48 11.17
CA PRO A 179 -13.08 9.45 10.30
C PRO A 179 -12.82 10.22 9.00
N SER A 180 -12.96 9.55 7.89
CA SER A 180 -12.89 10.14 6.55
C SER A 180 -14.24 10.65 6.05
N THR A 181 -15.35 10.15 6.60
CA THR A 181 -16.73 10.49 6.18
C THR A 181 -17.04 11.98 6.19
N GLY A 182 -16.40 12.76 7.07
CA GLY A 182 -16.52 14.23 7.07
C GLY A 182 -15.93 14.92 5.83
N LYS A 183 -15.08 14.22 5.07
CA LYS A 183 -14.42 14.70 3.85
C LYS A 183 -15.16 14.29 2.57
N ALA A 184 -16.27 13.56 2.68
CA ALA A 184 -17.04 13.15 1.51
C ALA A 184 -17.51 14.37 0.69
N GLU A 185 -17.31 14.31 -0.61
CA GLU A 185 -17.78 15.32 -1.54
C GLU A 185 -19.32 15.30 -1.64
N ASP A 186 -19.90 14.09 -1.71
CA ASP A 186 -21.34 13.88 -1.60
C ASP A 186 -21.70 13.28 -0.23
N LYS A 187 -22.30 14.11 0.63
CA LYS A 187 -22.71 13.70 1.98
C LYS A 187 -23.90 12.74 1.97
N GLU A 188 -24.74 12.76 0.94
CA GLU A 188 -25.85 11.82 0.80
C GLU A 188 -25.32 10.44 0.42
N GLU A 189 -24.35 10.37 -0.49
CA GLU A 189 -23.66 9.13 -0.83
C GLU A 189 -22.91 8.55 0.39
N ALA A 190 -22.35 9.40 1.24
CA ALA A 190 -21.65 8.96 2.46
C ALA A 190 -22.58 8.45 3.56
N LYS A 191 -23.89 8.76 3.53
CA LYS A 191 -24.82 8.26 4.54
C LYS A 191 -24.83 6.74 4.62
N GLY A 192 -24.78 6.24 5.85
CA GLY A 192 -24.72 4.81 6.11
C GLY A 192 -23.34 4.19 5.92
N SER A 193 -22.27 4.97 5.67
CA SER A 193 -20.89 4.48 5.74
C SER A 193 -20.56 3.92 7.11
N GLY A 194 -19.58 3.03 7.19
CA GLY A 194 -19.14 2.43 8.44
C GLY A 194 -17.94 1.52 8.25
N HIS A 195 -17.41 1.02 9.34
CA HIS A 195 -16.28 0.09 9.31
C HIS A 195 -16.65 -1.26 8.68
N VAL A 196 -15.64 -2.04 8.32
CA VAL A 196 -15.80 -3.43 7.87
C VAL A 196 -15.83 -4.36 9.09
N PRO A 197 -16.98 -5.00 9.41
CA PRO A 197 -17.10 -5.88 10.58
C PRO A 197 -16.22 -7.13 10.47
N MET A 198 -15.59 -7.54 11.57
CA MET A 198 -14.69 -8.70 11.58
C MET A 198 -15.37 -10.02 11.16
N PRO A 199 -16.61 -10.34 11.54
CA PRO A 199 -17.28 -11.54 11.03
C PRO A 199 -17.47 -11.52 9.52
N PHE A 200 -17.85 -10.37 8.95
CA PHE A 200 -17.95 -10.17 7.50
C PHE A 200 -16.60 -10.38 6.82
N LEU A 201 -15.54 -9.72 7.32
CA LEU A 201 -14.21 -9.80 6.73
C LEU A 201 -13.68 -11.25 6.73
N LYS A 202 -13.90 -11.99 7.81
CA LYS A 202 -13.53 -13.41 7.89
C LYS A 202 -14.27 -14.26 6.86
N GLN A 203 -15.56 -14.01 6.65
CA GLN A 203 -16.31 -14.75 5.63
C GLN A 203 -15.83 -14.38 4.23
N PHE A 204 -15.63 -13.10 3.92
CA PHE A 204 -15.09 -12.65 2.64
C PHE A 204 -13.71 -13.28 2.34
N TYR A 205 -12.84 -13.38 3.34
CA TYR A 205 -11.53 -14.02 3.17
C TYR A 205 -11.63 -15.53 2.91
N LYS A 206 -12.62 -16.20 3.51
CA LYS A 206 -12.89 -17.61 3.20
C LYS A 206 -13.35 -17.79 1.76
N ASP A 207 -14.26 -16.96 1.30
CA ASP A 207 -14.81 -17.01 -0.05
C ASP A 207 -13.70 -16.67 -1.09
N ALA A 208 -12.92 -15.62 -0.83
CA ALA A 208 -11.78 -15.26 -1.66
C ALA A 208 -10.71 -16.36 -1.71
N TYR A 209 -10.36 -16.96 -0.56
CA TYR A 209 -9.42 -18.08 -0.52
C TYR A 209 -9.90 -19.26 -1.37
N ALA A 210 -11.14 -19.67 -1.21
CA ALA A 210 -11.70 -20.80 -1.95
C ALA A 210 -11.63 -20.59 -3.46
N ARG A 211 -12.00 -19.39 -3.93
CA ARG A 211 -11.97 -19.04 -5.36
C ARG A 211 -10.55 -18.94 -5.91
N LEU A 212 -9.68 -18.21 -5.21
CA LEU A 212 -8.29 -18.04 -5.63
C LEU A 212 -7.52 -19.36 -5.63
N ARG A 213 -7.69 -20.19 -4.60
CA ARG A 213 -6.97 -21.47 -4.50
C ARG A 213 -7.42 -22.51 -5.52
N ALA A 214 -8.63 -22.38 -6.04
CA ALA A 214 -9.11 -23.21 -7.14
C ALA A 214 -8.40 -22.89 -8.49
N ILE A 215 -7.80 -21.70 -8.60
CA ILE A 215 -7.18 -21.19 -9.84
C ILE A 215 -5.65 -21.13 -9.69
N LEU A 216 -5.17 -20.55 -8.58
CA LEU A 216 -3.74 -20.31 -8.36
C LEU A 216 -2.98 -21.60 -8.08
N PRO A 217 -1.78 -21.78 -8.65
CA PRO A 217 -0.84 -22.81 -8.24
C PRO A 217 -0.58 -22.75 -6.72
N LYS A 218 -0.34 -23.93 -6.13
CA LYS A 218 -0.21 -24.04 -4.66
C LYS A 218 0.94 -23.24 -4.07
N GLU A 219 2.00 -23.01 -4.84
CA GLU A 219 3.16 -22.22 -4.43
C GLU A 219 2.92 -20.70 -4.39
N LYS A 220 1.86 -20.22 -5.05
CA LYS A 220 1.51 -18.79 -5.02
C LYS A 220 0.82 -18.43 -3.71
N VAL A 221 1.25 -17.33 -3.11
CA VAL A 221 0.74 -16.89 -1.79
C VAL A 221 -0.58 -16.14 -1.96
N ILE A 222 -1.53 -16.38 -1.05
CA ILE A 222 -2.71 -15.51 -0.90
C ILE A 222 -2.48 -14.66 0.33
N VAL A 223 -2.46 -13.33 0.15
CA VAL A 223 -2.18 -12.38 1.22
C VAL A 223 -3.48 -11.73 1.69
N PHE A 224 -3.62 -11.56 2.99
CA PHE A 224 -4.79 -10.97 3.63
C PHE A 224 -4.36 -9.83 4.54
N HIS A 225 -4.87 -8.64 4.31
CA HIS A 225 -4.63 -7.51 5.19
C HIS A 225 -5.31 -7.71 6.56
N ASP A 226 -4.63 -7.35 7.64
CA ASP A 226 -5.11 -7.57 9.01
C ASP A 226 -6.33 -6.72 9.41
N GLY A 227 -6.67 -5.73 8.59
CA GLY A 227 -7.76 -4.78 8.86
C GLY A 227 -7.49 -3.95 10.12
N PHE A 228 -6.23 -3.65 10.40
CA PHE A 228 -5.76 -2.97 11.62
C PHE A 228 -6.14 -3.71 12.92
N ARG A 229 -6.18 -5.05 12.86
CA ARG A 229 -6.61 -5.94 13.94
C ARG A 229 -5.74 -7.20 14.02
N LEU A 230 -4.42 -7.05 13.89
CA LEU A 230 -3.46 -8.15 13.78
C LEU A 230 -3.70 -9.27 14.81
N GLY A 231 -3.98 -8.89 16.06
CA GLY A 231 -4.26 -9.86 17.12
C GLY A 231 -5.58 -10.64 17.00
N ALA A 232 -6.49 -10.25 16.09
CA ALA A 232 -7.78 -10.91 15.92
C ALA A 232 -7.70 -12.14 14.99
N TRP A 233 -6.59 -12.33 14.29
CA TRP A 233 -6.42 -13.41 13.31
C TRP A 233 -5.87 -14.70 13.92
N LYS A 234 -5.04 -14.63 14.98
CA LYS A 234 -4.48 -15.78 15.69
C LYS A 234 -4.34 -17.03 14.77
N ASP A 235 -5.03 -18.10 15.13
CA ASP A 235 -5.06 -19.39 14.47
C ASP A 235 -6.17 -19.51 13.39
N PHE A 236 -6.77 -18.39 12.96
CA PHE A 236 -7.92 -18.42 12.04
C PHE A 236 -7.61 -19.19 10.75
N PHE A 237 -6.54 -18.84 10.04
CA PHE A 237 -6.20 -19.47 8.76
C PHE A 237 -5.87 -20.94 8.92
N VAL A 238 -5.20 -21.32 10.01
CA VAL A 238 -4.88 -22.72 10.33
C VAL A 238 -6.16 -23.52 10.60
N ARG A 239 -7.09 -22.98 11.37
CA ARG A 239 -8.36 -23.66 11.69
C ARG A 239 -9.27 -23.81 10.47
N GLU A 240 -9.24 -22.86 9.56
CA GLU A 240 -9.98 -22.92 8.29
C GLU A 240 -9.26 -23.74 7.22
N GLY A 241 -8.09 -24.35 7.53
CA GLY A 241 -7.33 -25.18 6.60
C GLY A 241 -6.75 -24.42 5.41
N MET A 242 -6.48 -23.13 5.56
CA MET A 242 -5.91 -22.32 4.51
C MET A 242 -4.40 -22.48 4.44
N GLU A 243 -3.91 -22.97 3.31
CA GLU A 243 -2.50 -23.23 3.06
C GLU A 243 -1.86 -22.13 2.21
N ASN A 244 -0.57 -21.91 2.43
CA ASN A 244 0.27 -20.92 1.73
C ASN A 244 -0.36 -19.52 1.70
N VAL A 245 -0.68 -19.03 2.89
CA VAL A 245 -1.25 -17.72 3.14
C VAL A 245 -0.29 -16.86 3.97
N ALA A 246 -0.40 -15.54 3.86
CA ALA A 246 0.28 -14.59 4.73
C ALA A 246 -0.70 -13.51 5.19
N LEU A 247 -0.44 -12.95 6.37
CA LEU A 247 -1.08 -11.72 6.83
C LEU A 247 -0.24 -10.53 6.40
N ASP A 248 -0.89 -9.50 5.90
CA ASP A 248 -0.31 -8.18 5.74
C ASP A 248 -0.73 -7.26 6.89
N THR A 249 0.19 -6.40 7.32
CA THR A 249 -0.06 -5.35 8.31
C THR A 249 0.72 -4.09 7.94
N HIS A 250 0.09 -2.94 8.09
CA HIS A 250 0.69 -1.64 7.80
C HIS A 250 1.10 -0.95 9.08
N ILE A 251 2.39 -0.59 9.19
CA ILE A 251 2.97 -0.04 10.42
C ILE A 251 3.73 1.24 10.10
N TYR A 252 3.13 2.36 10.43
CA TYR A 252 3.72 3.67 10.24
C TYR A 252 4.11 4.32 11.56
N VAL A 253 5.37 4.68 11.69
CA VAL A 253 5.90 5.34 12.90
C VAL A 253 5.28 6.73 13.07
N PHE A 254 5.07 7.47 11.98
CA PHE A 254 4.44 8.79 12.03
C PHE A 254 3.00 8.76 12.58
N ALA A 255 2.26 7.65 12.41
CA ALA A 255 0.91 7.52 12.94
C ALA A 255 0.88 7.59 14.48
N MET A 256 1.91 7.06 15.15
CA MET A 256 2.09 7.17 16.59
C MET A 256 2.27 8.63 17.05
N GLU A 257 2.91 9.47 16.24
CA GLU A 257 3.18 10.87 16.57
C GLU A 257 1.92 11.73 16.73
N ASN A 258 0.78 11.28 16.20
CA ASN A 258 -0.51 11.93 16.41
C ASN A 258 -1.02 11.75 17.85
N PHE A 259 -0.55 10.72 18.55
CA PHE A 259 -0.96 10.39 19.92
C PHE A 259 0.15 10.71 20.95
N VAL A 260 1.41 10.68 20.52
CA VAL A 260 2.57 10.90 21.40
C VAL A 260 3.42 12.05 20.87
N PRO A 261 3.30 13.26 21.44
CA PRO A 261 3.99 14.47 20.93
C PRO A 261 5.47 14.56 21.32
N ILE A 262 6.11 13.42 21.59
CA ILE A 262 7.53 13.34 22.00
C ILE A 262 8.34 12.72 20.86
N HIS A 263 9.08 13.54 20.13
CA HIS A 263 9.86 13.12 18.96
C HIS A 263 11.32 12.84 19.37
N LYS A 264 11.56 11.66 19.96
CA LYS A 264 12.88 11.21 20.43
C LYS A 264 13.14 9.75 20.02
N PRO A 265 14.37 9.36 19.67
CA PRO A 265 14.68 7.99 19.23
C PRO A 265 14.14 6.90 20.16
N TRP A 266 14.27 7.07 21.48
CA TRP A 266 13.81 6.08 22.44
C TRP A 266 12.28 5.88 22.43
N VAL A 267 11.50 6.92 22.08
CA VAL A 267 10.03 6.80 21.94
C VAL A 267 9.69 5.93 20.72
N TYR A 268 10.35 6.21 19.59
CA TYR A 268 10.21 5.39 18.39
C TYR A 268 10.62 3.95 18.63
N GLN A 269 11.73 3.74 19.34
CA GLN A 269 12.20 2.39 19.68
C GLN A 269 11.19 1.61 20.53
N ILE A 270 10.55 2.26 21.52
CA ILE A 270 9.48 1.64 22.32
C ILE A 270 8.30 1.23 21.42
N TYR A 271 7.84 2.13 20.56
CA TYR A 271 6.74 1.85 19.64
C TYR A 271 7.11 0.70 18.68
N ILE A 272 8.24 0.80 17.99
CA ILE A 272 8.71 -0.20 17.03
C ILE A 272 8.83 -1.58 17.72
N ASN A 273 9.40 -1.63 18.92
CA ASN A 273 9.52 -2.87 19.70
C ASN A 273 8.14 -3.45 20.09
N SER A 274 7.15 -2.60 20.35
CA SER A 274 5.78 -3.05 20.63
C SER A 274 5.14 -3.69 19.40
N GLN A 275 5.30 -3.06 18.23
CA GLN A 275 4.81 -3.59 16.95
C GLN A 275 5.54 -4.88 16.56
N LYS A 276 6.87 -4.93 16.69
CA LYS A 276 7.66 -6.14 16.50
C LYS A 276 7.11 -7.32 17.30
N LYS A 277 6.84 -7.12 18.61
CA LYS A 277 6.26 -8.17 19.46
C LYS A 277 4.86 -8.61 18.98
N ALA A 278 4.05 -7.69 18.48
CA ALA A 278 2.74 -8.02 17.93
C ALA A 278 2.86 -8.86 16.67
N VAL A 279 3.77 -8.47 15.75
CA VAL A 279 4.09 -9.22 14.52
C VAL A 279 4.63 -10.62 14.86
N GLU A 280 5.63 -10.73 15.74
CA GLU A 280 6.19 -12.01 16.17
C GLU A 280 5.14 -12.92 16.82
N LYS A 281 4.20 -12.36 17.57
CA LYS A 281 3.09 -13.11 18.17
C LYS A 281 2.14 -13.68 17.12
N ALA A 282 1.78 -12.87 16.11
CA ALA A 282 0.92 -13.31 15.01
C ALA A 282 1.63 -14.33 14.11
N ALA A 283 2.92 -14.13 13.85
CA ALA A 283 3.75 -14.98 13.02
C ALA A 283 3.94 -16.41 13.56
N ARG A 284 3.56 -16.68 14.82
CA ARG A 284 3.52 -18.05 15.37
C ARG A 284 2.46 -18.92 14.70
N TYR A 285 1.47 -18.33 14.06
CA TYR A 285 0.35 -19.01 13.44
C TYR A 285 0.34 -18.88 11.92
N THR A 286 0.67 -17.67 11.42
CA THR A 286 0.60 -17.32 9.99
C THR A 286 1.75 -16.38 9.68
N PRO A 287 2.51 -16.59 8.59
CA PRO A 287 3.54 -15.64 8.17
C PRO A 287 2.96 -14.22 8.09
N VAL A 288 3.68 -13.24 8.60
CA VAL A 288 3.29 -11.82 8.59
C VAL A 288 4.27 -11.04 7.73
N ILE A 289 3.76 -10.26 6.79
CA ILE A 289 4.48 -9.26 6.01
C ILE A 289 4.11 -7.89 6.58
N VAL A 290 5.08 -6.99 6.72
CA VAL A 290 4.80 -5.57 6.94
C VAL A 290 4.70 -4.94 5.55
N GLY A 291 3.49 -4.92 4.96
CA GLY A 291 3.26 -4.56 3.57
C GLY A 291 3.35 -3.08 3.27
N GLU A 292 3.24 -2.25 4.32
CA GLU A 292 3.50 -0.83 4.20
C GLU A 292 4.21 -0.29 5.44
N TRP A 293 5.29 0.45 5.20
CA TRP A 293 6.04 1.21 6.20
C TRP A 293 6.92 2.26 5.50
N CYS A 294 7.34 3.29 6.22
CA CYS A 294 8.31 4.28 5.72
C CYS A 294 9.17 4.84 6.85
N ILE A 295 10.21 5.62 6.49
CA ILE A 295 11.07 6.28 7.47
C ILE A 295 10.60 7.68 7.86
N CYS A 296 9.45 8.14 7.37
CA CYS A 296 8.90 9.44 7.70
C CYS A 296 8.69 9.59 9.22
N ASN A 297 9.27 10.62 9.82
CA ASN A 297 9.10 10.95 11.22
C ASN A 297 9.51 12.40 11.52
N ARG A 298 8.83 13.04 12.47
CA ARG A 298 9.06 14.43 12.85
C ARG A 298 10.40 14.70 13.53
N TYR A 299 11.06 13.67 14.07
CA TYR A 299 12.40 13.82 14.67
C TYR A 299 13.44 14.07 13.59
N ALA A 300 13.36 13.41 12.45
CA ALA A 300 14.27 13.62 11.33
C ALA A 300 13.93 14.90 10.53
N GLU A 301 12.62 15.22 10.39
CA GLU A 301 12.14 16.37 9.64
C GLU A 301 12.52 17.73 10.28
N LYS A 302 12.60 17.79 11.62
CA LYS A 302 12.88 19.01 12.35
C LYS A 302 14.35 19.06 12.78
N PRO A 303 15.23 19.79 12.07
CA PRO A 303 16.59 19.99 12.50
C PRO A 303 16.65 20.70 13.86
N PRO A 304 17.74 20.58 14.63
CA PRO A 304 17.92 21.32 15.86
C PRO A 304 17.84 22.83 15.59
N GLN A 305 17.19 23.57 16.48
CA GLN A 305 16.97 25.03 16.35
C GLN A 305 18.24 25.89 16.24
N LYS A 306 19.44 25.32 16.43
CA LYS A 306 20.72 26.02 16.44
C LYS A 306 21.63 25.70 15.24
N VAL A 307 21.14 24.99 14.21
CA VAL A 307 21.96 24.67 13.04
C VAL A 307 21.96 25.85 12.09
N MET A 308 23.14 26.39 11.81
CA MET A 308 23.32 27.59 10.97
C MET A 308 23.70 27.28 9.52
N LEU A 309 24.17 26.05 9.21
CA LEU A 309 24.60 25.65 7.89
C LEU A 309 23.65 24.59 7.31
N LEU A 310 23.26 24.73 6.07
CA LEU A 310 22.40 23.77 5.36
C LEU A 310 23.04 22.37 5.32
N GLU A 311 24.32 22.27 5.01
CA GLU A 311 25.06 21.00 4.99
C GLU A 311 25.03 20.25 6.34
N GLU A 312 25.11 20.99 7.44
CA GLU A 312 25.01 20.39 8.78
C GLU A 312 23.59 19.91 9.06
N ALA A 313 22.57 20.66 8.63
CA ALA A 313 21.17 20.24 8.75
C ALA A 313 20.87 18.96 7.96
N ASP A 314 21.40 18.85 6.76
CA ASP A 314 21.21 17.68 5.89
C ASP A 314 21.98 16.46 6.44
N ARG A 315 23.18 16.66 6.98
CA ARG A 315 23.92 15.59 7.69
C ARG A 315 23.13 15.04 8.88
N ILE A 316 22.63 15.93 9.74
CA ILE A 316 21.84 15.54 10.93
C ILE A 316 20.54 14.84 10.50
N ARG A 317 19.89 15.30 9.45
CA ARG A 317 18.69 14.68 8.89
C ARG A 317 18.98 13.28 8.40
N ARG A 318 20.06 13.08 7.65
CA ARG A 318 20.52 11.78 7.19
C ARG A 318 20.75 10.82 8.36
N GLU A 319 21.54 11.22 9.35
CA GLU A 319 21.84 10.42 10.54
C GLU A 319 20.55 9.97 11.26
N ARG A 320 19.57 10.86 11.40
CA ARG A 320 18.29 10.56 12.04
C ARG A 320 17.41 9.62 11.22
N TYR A 321 17.41 9.75 9.90
CA TYR A 321 16.72 8.80 9.04
C TYR A 321 17.39 7.43 9.06
N GLN A 322 18.72 7.38 9.03
CA GLN A 322 19.47 6.13 9.14
C GLN A 322 19.21 5.44 10.49
N GLU A 323 19.17 6.19 11.59
CA GLU A 323 18.83 5.66 12.92
C GLU A 323 17.41 5.06 12.93
N ASN A 324 16.42 5.78 12.40
CA ASN A 324 15.04 5.31 12.33
C ASN A 324 14.88 4.10 11.40
N ALA A 325 15.53 4.12 10.23
CA ALA A 325 15.57 3.01 9.29
C ALA A 325 16.15 1.75 9.90
N ALA A 326 17.30 1.86 10.59
CA ALA A 326 17.95 0.74 11.27
C ALA A 326 17.04 0.10 12.34
N MET A 327 16.35 0.93 13.16
CA MET A 327 15.40 0.43 14.16
C MET A 327 14.24 -0.34 13.51
N GLN A 328 13.66 0.19 12.42
CA GLN A 328 12.55 -0.43 11.71
C GLN A 328 13.00 -1.72 10.98
N LEU A 329 14.10 -1.68 10.24
CA LEU A 329 14.63 -2.86 9.55
C LEU A 329 14.97 -3.99 10.52
N ALA A 330 15.60 -3.70 11.67
CA ALA A 330 15.87 -4.69 12.71
C ALA A 330 14.59 -5.32 13.29
N ALA A 331 13.48 -4.57 13.29
CA ALA A 331 12.18 -5.08 13.72
C ALA A 331 11.50 -5.90 12.63
N TRP A 332 11.36 -5.35 11.41
CA TRP A 332 10.63 -6.01 10.33
C TRP A 332 11.38 -7.20 9.75
N ASN A 333 12.70 -7.22 9.84
CA ASN A 333 13.51 -8.39 9.50
C ASN A 333 13.22 -9.64 10.36
N THR A 334 12.42 -9.57 11.42
CA THR A 334 11.95 -10.74 12.17
C THR A 334 10.64 -11.32 11.63
N SER A 335 9.98 -10.65 10.68
CA SER A 335 8.76 -11.11 9.99
C SER A 335 9.09 -11.90 8.72
N ALA A 336 8.06 -12.30 7.96
CA ALA A 336 8.20 -12.93 6.64
C ALA A 336 8.74 -11.96 5.59
N GLY A 337 8.70 -10.66 5.86
CA GLY A 337 9.27 -9.62 5.03
C GLY A 337 8.60 -8.27 5.25
N HIS A 338 9.07 -7.30 4.48
CA HIS A 338 8.56 -5.95 4.56
C HIS A 338 8.63 -5.26 3.20
N ILE A 339 7.71 -4.30 2.96
CA ILE A 339 7.52 -3.61 1.69
C ILE A 339 7.39 -2.12 1.98
N TYR A 340 8.28 -1.31 1.44
CA TYR A 340 8.32 0.13 1.69
C TYR A 340 7.17 0.85 0.96
N TRP A 341 6.51 1.79 1.60
CA TRP A 341 5.58 2.71 0.96
C TRP A 341 6.20 4.12 0.87
N ASN A 342 6.51 4.59 -0.30
CA ASN A 342 6.30 4.10 -1.66
C ASN A 342 7.62 4.14 -2.44
N TYR A 343 7.69 3.49 -3.61
CA TYR A 343 8.89 3.52 -4.44
C TYR A 343 9.27 4.94 -4.86
N GLN A 344 8.30 5.69 -5.38
CA GLN A 344 8.49 7.08 -5.79
C GLN A 344 7.20 7.89 -5.63
N LEU A 345 7.34 9.21 -5.42
CA LEU A 345 6.24 10.16 -5.41
C LEU A 345 6.24 11.02 -6.66
N LEU A 346 7.41 11.40 -7.15
CA LEU A 346 7.59 12.28 -8.30
C LEU A 346 8.14 11.48 -9.49
N ARG A 347 7.81 11.91 -10.69
CA ARG A 347 8.28 11.29 -11.94
C ARG A 347 9.80 11.40 -12.12
N SER A 348 10.41 12.41 -11.53
CA SER A 348 11.86 12.62 -11.54
C SER A 348 12.43 12.59 -10.13
N ARG A 349 13.49 11.79 -9.94
CA ARG A 349 14.22 11.70 -8.66
C ARG A 349 14.97 13.00 -8.30
N THR A 350 15.11 13.93 -9.24
CA THR A 350 15.76 15.24 -9.05
C THR A 350 14.78 16.39 -8.87
N GLU A 351 13.48 16.16 -9.08
CA GLU A 351 12.46 17.17 -8.87
C GLU A 351 12.25 17.38 -7.36
N GLU A 352 12.18 18.64 -6.93
CA GLU A 352 11.90 18.97 -5.52
C GLU A 352 10.40 18.73 -5.22
N PRO A 353 10.05 18.04 -4.13
CA PRO A 353 8.67 17.91 -3.72
C PRO A 353 8.12 19.25 -3.24
N ASP A 354 6.81 19.44 -3.37
CA ASP A 354 6.09 20.59 -2.84
C ASP A 354 6.23 20.75 -1.31
N GLU A 355 6.38 19.63 -0.60
CA GLU A 355 6.60 19.58 0.83
C GLU A 355 7.76 18.64 1.17
N ARG A 356 8.76 19.14 1.89
CA ARG A 356 10.01 18.41 2.20
C ARG A 356 9.80 17.06 2.90
N TRP A 357 8.76 16.91 3.71
CA TRP A 357 8.47 15.65 4.41
C TRP A 357 8.13 14.50 3.46
N LYS A 358 7.66 14.82 2.24
CA LYS A 358 7.35 13.83 1.22
C LYS A 358 8.57 13.05 0.72
N GLU A 359 9.77 13.63 0.82
CA GLU A 359 11.00 12.94 0.40
C GLU A 359 11.22 11.60 1.10
N SER A 360 10.86 11.51 2.38
CA SER A 360 11.00 10.28 3.16
C SER A 360 9.96 9.20 2.87
N TRP A 361 8.96 9.52 2.06
CA TRP A 361 8.02 8.55 1.49
C TRP A 361 8.49 7.99 0.14
N ASP A 362 9.45 8.64 -0.51
CA ASP A 362 10.02 8.25 -1.78
C ASP A 362 11.29 7.39 -1.54
N LEU A 363 11.13 6.06 -1.67
CA LEU A 363 12.22 5.13 -1.44
C LEU A 363 13.40 5.38 -2.37
N SER A 364 13.15 5.73 -3.62
CA SER A 364 14.22 5.98 -4.59
C SER A 364 15.14 7.10 -4.13
N ARG A 365 14.59 8.15 -3.53
CA ARG A 365 15.32 9.25 -2.92
C ARG A 365 16.02 8.83 -1.63
N CYS A 366 15.34 8.04 -0.78
CA CYS A 366 15.93 7.52 0.44
C CYS A 366 17.19 6.70 0.16
N LEU A 367 17.17 5.90 -0.90
CA LEU A 367 18.33 5.09 -1.32
C LEU A 367 19.45 5.94 -1.90
N ILE A 368 19.16 6.89 -2.79
CA ILE A 368 20.17 7.79 -3.40
C ILE A 368 20.82 8.68 -2.34
N ASN A 369 20.05 9.17 -1.35
CA ASN A 369 20.55 10.03 -0.27
C ASN A 369 21.20 9.26 0.88
N ASP A 370 21.33 7.93 0.78
CA ASP A 370 21.88 7.07 1.84
C ASP A 370 21.13 7.21 3.18
N TRP A 371 19.79 7.36 3.12
CA TRP A 371 18.94 7.38 4.32
C TRP A 371 18.51 5.99 4.75
N LEU A 372 18.53 5.05 3.82
CA LEU A 372 18.13 3.66 4.00
C LEU A 372 19.07 2.77 3.19
N ASP A 373 19.52 1.66 3.79
CA ASP A 373 20.38 0.67 3.14
C ASP A 373 19.83 -0.74 3.42
N TYR A 374 19.42 -1.43 2.38
CA TYR A 374 18.92 -2.81 2.45
C TYR A 374 20.02 -3.87 2.52
N ASN A 375 21.28 -3.48 2.33
CA ASN A 375 22.45 -4.39 2.32
C ASN A 375 23.12 -4.46 3.71
N LYS A 376 22.72 -3.60 4.64
CA LYS A 376 23.14 -3.64 6.04
C LYS A 376 22.11 -4.38 6.88
#